data_9d328f5e55f8f17eb00bc532362bf1b3
#
_entry.id   9d328f5e55f8f17eb00bc532362bf1b3
#
_cell.length_a   1.000
_cell.length_b   1.000
_cell.length_c   1.000
_cell.angle_alpha   90.00
_cell.angle_beta   90.00
_cell.angle_gamma   90.00
#
_symmetry.space_group_name_H-M   'P 1'
#
loop_
_entity.id
_entity.type
_entity.pdbx_description
1 polymer ?
#
loop_
_entity_poly.entity_id
_entity_poly.type
_entity_poly.pdbx_seq_one_letter_code
_entity_poly.pdbx_strand_id
1 'polypeptide(L)'
;KLWYNINIMKNFKTFLSEAEGKGLTMFDVDETMFITKAKVKVVKDGKVIKKLDNQEFNTYKKKAGEEYDFGEFKNAEVFNRTSTPIARMINKVKAILKNAVRAGSKVIIVTARPNFDNKKLFLDTFRNQGIDIDKIYVERAGNLGGGPAADNKKVIFRKYLDQKIYKRIRLFDDARSNLKAFLSLQKDYPGVSFEAFLAKPNGSVSRVR
;
A
#
# COMPACT_ATOMS: atom_id res chain seq x y z
N LYS A 1 27.09 40.27 1.17
CA LYS A 1 25.65 40.42 0.90
C LYS A 1 25.04 39.16 0.23
N LEU A 2 25.74 38.49 -0.70
CA LEU A 2 25.23 37.28 -1.39
C LEU A 2 25.07 36.08 -0.45
N TRP A 3 25.99 35.88 0.48
CA TRP A 3 25.99 34.77 1.46
C TRP A 3 24.82 34.88 2.45
N TYR A 4 24.45 36.06 2.84
CA TYR A 4 23.33 36.33 3.75
C TYR A 4 21.99 36.02 3.09
N ASN A 5 21.84 36.35 1.80
CA ASN A 5 20.62 36.04 1.03
C ASN A 5 20.41 34.57 0.76
N ILE A 6 21.48 33.78 0.55
CA ILE A 6 21.39 32.32 0.33
C ILE A 6 20.91 31.59 1.60
N ASN A 7 21.39 32.01 2.77
CA ASN A 7 20.98 31.42 4.04
C ASN A 7 19.53 31.77 4.41
N ILE A 8 19.07 32.99 4.13
CA ILE A 8 17.68 33.41 4.33
C ILE A 8 16.75 32.62 3.39
N MET A 9 17.11 32.44 2.13
CA MET A 9 16.31 31.65 1.18
C MET A 9 16.27 30.14 1.53
N LYS A 10 17.37 29.57 2.04
CA LYS A 10 17.38 28.19 2.55
C LYS A 10 16.47 28.04 3.77
N ASN A 11 16.57 28.95 4.74
CA ASN A 11 15.73 28.93 5.93
C ASN A 11 14.26 29.17 5.62
N PHE A 12 13.93 30.04 4.66
CA PHE A 12 12.56 30.29 4.22
C PHE A 12 11.97 29.08 3.48
N LYS A 13 12.74 28.38 2.61
CA LYS A 13 12.31 27.14 1.98
C LYS A 13 12.11 26.01 3.00
N THR A 14 12.99 25.90 4.00
CA THR A 14 12.87 24.95 5.10
C THR A 14 11.63 25.28 5.94
N PHE A 15 11.43 26.55 6.30
CA PHE A 15 10.25 27.01 7.03
C PHE A 15 8.95 26.75 6.26
N LEU A 16 8.90 27.03 4.94
CA LEU A 16 7.73 26.73 4.12
C LEU A 16 7.47 25.22 4.03
N SER A 17 8.51 24.38 3.90
CA SER A 17 8.36 22.93 3.88
C SER A 17 7.91 22.34 5.22
N GLU A 18 8.31 22.95 6.33
CA GLU A 18 7.83 22.62 7.68
C GLU A 18 6.40 23.11 7.91
N ALA A 19 6.04 24.29 7.38
CA ALA A 19 4.68 24.82 7.44
C ALA A 19 3.68 24.03 6.60
N GLU A 20 4.12 23.46 5.45
CA GLU A 20 3.29 22.59 4.61
C GLU A 20 3.07 21.20 5.23
N GLY A 21 3.86 20.81 6.24
CA GLY A 21 3.81 19.50 6.90
C GLY A 21 4.27 18.36 6.01
N LYS A 22 4.56 17.22 6.63
CA LYS A 22 5.03 16.02 5.92
C LYS A 22 3.89 15.35 5.15
N GLY A 23 4.23 14.79 3.99
CA GLY A 23 3.35 13.93 3.23
C GLY A 23 3.59 12.44 3.55
N LEU A 24 2.52 11.64 3.50
CA LEU A 24 2.58 10.18 3.52
C LEU A 24 1.93 9.65 2.26
N THR A 25 2.64 8.79 1.52
CA THR A 25 2.05 8.08 0.38
C THR A 25 2.08 6.58 0.65
N MET A 26 0.95 5.94 0.48
CA MET A 26 0.73 4.52 0.72
C MET A 26 0.37 3.83 -0.58
N PHE A 27 0.96 2.66 -0.81
CA PHE A 27 0.68 1.81 -1.97
C PHE A 27 0.24 0.41 -1.50
N ASP A 28 -0.82 -0.10 -2.09
CA ASP A 28 -1.11 -1.52 -2.04
C ASP A 28 -0.20 -2.30 -3.00
N VAL A 29 -0.15 -3.63 -2.88
CA VAL A 29 0.71 -4.51 -3.67
C VAL A 29 -0.05 -5.19 -4.78
N ASP A 30 -1.03 -6.01 -4.41
CA ASP A 30 -1.75 -6.89 -5.33
C ASP A 30 -2.69 -6.09 -6.22
N GLU A 31 -2.67 -6.32 -7.53
CA GLU A 31 -3.43 -5.60 -8.55
C GLU A 31 -3.18 -4.07 -8.58
N THR A 32 -2.30 -3.59 -7.71
CA THR A 32 -1.87 -2.19 -7.63
C THR A 32 -0.45 -1.99 -8.15
N MET A 33 0.54 -2.66 -7.56
CA MET A 33 1.95 -2.62 -8.00
C MET A 33 2.30 -3.82 -8.87
N PHE A 34 1.69 -4.96 -8.61
CA PHE A 34 1.90 -6.23 -9.30
C PHE A 34 0.56 -6.92 -9.57
N ILE A 35 0.41 -7.47 -10.76
CA ILE A 35 -0.64 -8.45 -11.04
C ILE A 35 -0.19 -9.77 -10.44
N THR A 36 -0.92 -10.29 -9.46
CA THR A 36 -0.58 -11.55 -8.78
C THR A 36 -1.33 -12.74 -9.35
N LYS A 37 -0.66 -13.91 -9.35
CA LYS A 37 -1.28 -15.19 -9.70
C LYS A 37 -1.59 -16.05 -8.47
N ALA A 38 -1.29 -15.58 -7.27
CA ALA A 38 -1.63 -16.27 -6.04
C ALA A 38 -3.15 -16.47 -5.94
N LYS A 39 -3.56 -17.65 -5.48
CA LYS A 39 -4.97 -18.03 -5.35
C LYS A 39 -5.34 -18.22 -3.89
N VAL A 40 -6.57 -17.84 -3.54
CA VAL A 40 -7.20 -18.23 -2.28
C VAL A 40 -7.83 -19.60 -2.51
N LYS A 41 -7.46 -20.60 -1.70
CA LYS A 41 -8.09 -21.91 -1.77
C LYS A 41 -9.30 -21.93 -0.86
N VAL A 42 -10.40 -22.48 -1.34
CA VAL A 42 -11.58 -22.84 -0.53
C VAL A 42 -11.41 -24.30 -0.13
N VAL A 43 -11.39 -24.53 1.17
CA VAL A 43 -11.19 -25.86 1.75
C VAL A 43 -12.47 -26.29 2.46
N LYS A 44 -12.91 -27.52 2.24
CA LYS A 44 -14.01 -28.17 2.97
C LYS A 44 -13.62 -29.60 3.32
N ASP A 45 -13.80 -29.95 4.57
CA ASP A 45 -13.44 -31.29 5.09
C ASP A 45 -11.99 -31.68 4.76
N GLY A 46 -11.07 -30.73 4.90
CA GLY A 46 -9.63 -30.86 4.62
C GLY A 46 -9.26 -30.97 3.13
N LYS A 47 -10.22 -30.85 2.21
CA LYS A 47 -9.98 -30.93 0.76
C LYS A 47 -10.15 -29.56 0.10
N VAL A 48 -9.25 -29.20 -0.83
CA VAL A 48 -9.40 -28.02 -1.67
C VAL A 48 -10.50 -28.25 -2.69
N ILE A 49 -11.61 -27.52 -2.56
CA ILE A 49 -12.78 -27.63 -3.45
C ILE A 49 -12.80 -26.55 -4.54
N LYS A 50 -12.11 -25.41 -4.31
CA LYS A 50 -12.02 -24.34 -5.28
C LYS A 50 -10.74 -23.52 -5.06
N LYS A 51 -10.21 -22.90 -6.14
CA LYS A 51 -9.15 -21.87 -6.09
C LYS A 51 -9.70 -20.60 -6.69
N LEU A 52 -9.64 -19.51 -5.94
CA LEU A 52 -10.18 -18.20 -6.31
C LEU A 52 -9.02 -17.24 -6.63
N ASP A 53 -9.14 -16.48 -7.71
CA ASP A 53 -8.32 -15.29 -7.90
C ASP A 53 -8.87 -14.10 -7.09
N ASN A 54 -8.20 -12.93 -7.18
CA ASN A 54 -8.61 -11.75 -6.42
C ASN A 54 -10.03 -11.29 -6.76
N GLN A 55 -10.45 -11.36 -8.02
CA GLN A 55 -11.79 -10.95 -8.45
C GLN A 55 -12.84 -11.94 -7.98
N GLU A 56 -12.59 -13.23 -8.17
CA GLU A 56 -13.45 -14.29 -7.68
C GLU A 56 -13.59 -14.26 -6.16
N PHE A 57 -12.49 -14.05 -5.42
CA PHE A 57 -12.49 -13.97 -3.96
C PHE A 57 -13.36 -12.80 -3.46
N ASN A 58 -13.30 -11.63 -4.10
CA ASN A 58 -14.10 -10.48 -3.72
C ASN A 58 -15.61 -10.69 -3.85
N THR A 59 -16.03 -11.64 -4.68
CA THR A 59 -17.44 -11.94 -4.94
C THR A 59 -17.91 -13.27 -4.35
N TYR A 60 -16.98 -14.14 -3.95
CA TYR A 60 -17.30 -15.46 -3.42
C TYR A 60 -17.91 -15.37 -2.03
N LYS A 61 -19.07 -16.00 -1.86
CA LYS A 61 -19.73 -16.13 -0.56
C LYS A 61 -19.42 -17.52 0.00
N LYS A 62 -18.65 -17.54 1.08
CA LYS A 62 -18.28 -18.74 1.80
C LYS A 62 -19.54 -19.48 2.31
N LYS A 63 -19.64 -20.77 2.05
CA LYS A 63 -20.73 -21.64 2.50
C LYS A 63 -20.40 -22.28 3.85
N ALA A 64 -21.40 -22.87 4.49
CA ALA A 64 -21.20 -23.58 5.74
C ALA A 64 -20.17 -24.72 5.59
N GLY A 65 -19.23 -24.82 6.52
CA GLY A 65 -18.16 -25.82 6.51
C GLY A 65 -17.01 -25.51 5.57
N GLU A 66 -17.02 -24.37 4.85
CA GLU A 66 -15.91 -23.95 4.02
C GLU A 66 -14.95 -23.03 4.80
N GLU A 67 -13.65 -23.16 4.53
CA GLU A 67 -12.58 -22.34 5.07
C GLU A 67 -11.73 -21.77 3.94
N TYR A 68 -11.08 -20.60 4.18
CA TYR A 68 -10.12 -20.04 3.24
C TYR A 68 -8.69 -20.39 3.65
N ASP A 69 -7.91 -20.90 2.69
CA ASP A 69 -6.47 -21.04 2.82
C ASP A 69 -5.77 -19.97 1.96
N PHE A 70 -5.04 -19.09 2.63
CA PHE A 70 -4.24 -18.00 2.05
C PHE A 70 -2.76 -18.38 1.91
N GLY A 71 -2.43 -19.67 1.92
CA GLY A 71 -1.03 -20.15 1.91
C GLY A 71 -0.21 -19.58 0.76
N GLU A 72 -0.78 -19.45 -0.44
CA GLU A 72 -0.07 -18.87 -1.59
C GLU A 72 0.26 -17.37 -1.40
N PHE A 73 -0.51 -16.64 -0.61
CA PHE A 73 -0.24 -15.24 -0.28
C PHE A 73 0.87 -15.06 0.76
N LYS A 74 1.25 -16.12 1.48
CA LYS A 74 2.40 -16.16 2.39
C LYS A 74 3.69 -16.58 1.68
N ASN A 75 3.57 -17.20 0.51
CA ASN A 75 4.69 -17.79 -0.21
C ASN A 75 5.41 -16.72 -1.04
N ALA A 76 6.63 -16.36 -0.61
CA ALA A 76 7.45 -15.35 -1.29
C ALA A 76 7.95 -15.82 -2.66
N GLU A 77 8.19 -17.11 -2.84
CA GLU A 77 8.61 -17.67 -4.13
C GLU A 77 7.49 -17.58 -5.16
N VAL A 78 6.25 -17.93 -4.78
CA VAL A 78 5.08 -17.75 -5.64
C VAL A 78 4.95 -16.29 -6.04
N PHE A 79 5.07 -15.35 -5.09
CA PHE A 79 5.02 -13.93 -5.40
C PHE A 79 6.14 -13.49 -6.36
N ASN A 80 7.40 -13.85 -6.06
CA ASN A 80 8.55 -13.46 -6.85
C ASN A 80 8.50 -14.00 -8.29
N ARG A 81 8.11 -15.27 -8.48
CA ARG A 81 8.15 -15.95 -9.78
C ARG A 81 6.94 -15.69 -10.66
N THR A 82 5.78 -15.44 -10.08
CA THR A 82 4.52 -15.42 -10.84
C THR A 82 3.86 -14.05 -10.92
N SER A 83 4.28 -13.08 -10.10
CA SER A 83 3.73 -11.73 -10.14
C SER A 83 4.33 -10.91 -11.27
N THR A 84 3.48 -10.22 -12.02
CA THR A 84 3.90 -9.35 -13.13
C THR A 84 3.88 -7.90 -12.67
N PRO A 85 4.98 -7.14 -12.77
CA PRO A 85 5.01 -5.74 -12.35
C PRO A 85 4.14 -4.87 -13.27
N ILE A 86 3.36 -3.97 -12.68
CA ILE A 86 2.61 -2.94 -13.41
C ILE A 86 3.56 -1.76 -13.65
N ALA A 87 4.24 -1.75 -14.79
CA ALA A 87 5.36 -0.83 -15.07
C ALA A 87 5.05 0.64 -14.80
N ARG A 88 3.85 1.13 -15.16
CA ARG A 88 3.43 2.52 -14.88
C ARG A 88 3.37 2.81 -13.38
N MET A 89 2.88 1.87 -12.58
CA MET A 89 2.80 2.03 -11.13
C MET A 89 4.18 1.92 -10.49
N ILE A 90 5.01 0.97 -10.91
CA ILE A 90 6.41 0.86 -10.47
C ILE A 90 7.16 2.18 -10.70
N ASN A 91 7.05 2.76 -11.90
CA ASN A 91 7.67 4.06 -12.19
C ASN A 91 7.12 5.19 -11.32
N LYS A 92 5.80 5.18 -11.05
CA LYS A 92 5.17 6.14 -10.13
C LYS A 92 5.72 6.02 -8.70
N VAL A 93 5.86 4.80 -8.18
CA VAL A 93 6.46 4.54 -6.86
C VAL A 93 7.88 5.09 -6.79
N LYS A 94 8.73 4.79 -7.79
CA LYS A 94 10.11 5.28 -7.86
C LYS A 94 10.17 6.81 -7.86
N ALA A 95 9.36 7.46 -8.68
CA ALA A 95 9.32 8.92 -8.76
C ALA A 95 8.84 9.57 -7.45
N ILE A 96 7.78 9.03 -6.84
CA ILE A 96 7.25 9.54 -5.57
C ILE A 96 8.25 9.30 -4.44
N LEU A 97 8.88 8.13 -4.36
CA LEU A 97 9.90 7.84 -3.35
C LEU A 97 11.08 8.80 -3.42
N LYS A 98 11.62 9.05 -4.61
CA LYS A 98 12.72 10.00 -4.83
C LYS A 98 12.37 11.40 -4.32
N ASN A 99 11.15 11.87 -4.59
CA ASN A 99 10.68 13.19 -4.18
C ASN A 99 10.33 13.23 -2.69
N ALA A 100 9.72 12.18 -2.14
CA ALA A 100 9.36 12.07 -0.75
C ALA A 100 10.60 12.14 0.17
N VAL A 101 11.64 11.39 -0.16
CA VAL A 101 12.90 11.39 0.60
C VAL A 101 13.51 12.80 0.66
N ARG A 102 13.49 13.54 -0.46
CA ARG A 102 14.00 14.93 -0.52
C ARG A 102 13.19 15.90 0.33
N ALA A 103 11.90 15.69 0.44
CA ALA A 103 10.96 16.55 1.17
C ALA A 103 10.71 16.11 2.62
N GLY A 104 11.44 15.12 3.14
CA GLY A 104 11.21 14.58 4.47
C GLY A 104 9.85 13.85 4.65
N SER A 105 9.16 13.60 3.55
CA SER A 105 7.91 12.84 3.50
C SER A 105 8.18 11.34 3.49
N LYS A 106 7.15 10.51 3.70
CA LYS A 106 7.30 9.06 3.77
C LYS A 106 6.50 8.34 2.67
N VAL A 107 7.06 7.24 2.20
CA VAL A 107 6.36 6.26 1.38
C VAL A 107 6.32 4.94 2.14
N ILE A 108 5.17 4.29 2.17
CA ILE A 108 4.99 2.95 2.75
C ILE A 108 4.18 2.07 1.80
N ILE A 109 4.32 0.77 1.98
CA ILE A 109 3.45 -0.23 1.37
C ILE A 109 2.48 -0.73 2.44
N VAL A 110 1.20 -0.87 2.10
CA VAL A 110 0.16 -1.42 2.98
C VAL A 110 -0.56 -2.54 2.24
N THR A 111 -0.21 -3.79 2.52
CA THR A 111 -0.77 -4.96 1.83
C THR A 111 -1.68 -5.77 2.75
N ALA A 112 -2.71 -6.40 2.16
CA ALA A 112 -3.54 -7.39 2.84
C ALA A 112 -2.80 -8.72 3.09
N ARG A 113 -1.63 -8.92 2.50
CA ARG A 113 -0.81 -10.11 2.73
C ARG A 113 -0.33 -10.19 4.18
N PRO A 114 -0.27 -11.38 4.77
CA PRO A 114 0.38 -11.60 6.07
C PRO A 114 1.90 -11.67 5.92
N ASN A 115 2.61 -12.09 6.98
CA ASN A 115 4.05 -12.33 6.92
C ASN A 115 4.39 -13.39 5.88
N PHE A 116 5.47 -13.13 5.14
CA PHE A 116 6.02 -14.07 4.18
C PHE A 116 6.94 -15.09 4.86
N ASP A 117 6.98 -16.28 4.29
CA ASP A 117 7.93 -17.34 4.65
C ASP A 117 9.39 -16.92 4.39
N ASN A 118 9.63 -16.12 3.35
CA ASN A 118 10.94 -15.56 3.01
C ASN A 118 10.84 -14.05 2.77
N LYS A 119 11.06 -13.27 3.82
CA LYS A 119 11.03 -11.79 3.77
C LYS A 119 12.03 -11.23 2.76
N LYS A 120 13.25 -11.79 2.69
CA LYS A 120 14.29 -11.30 1.78
C LYS A 120 13.84 -11.43 0.33
N LEU A 121 13.38 -12.61 -0.07
CA LEU A 121 12.92 -12.88 -1.43
C LEU A 121 11.72 -12.00 -1.81
N PHE A 122 10.79 -11.78 -0.88
CA PHE A 122 9.69 -10.84 -1.09
C PHE A 122 10.21 -9.43 -1.41
N LEU A 123 11.14 -8.90 -0.62
CA LEU A 123 11.71 -7.57 -0.83
C LEU A 123 12.56 -7.51 -2.11
N ASP A 124 13.25 -8.58 -2.47
CA ASP A 124 14.04 -8.66 -3.70
C ASP A 124 13.15 -8.52 -4.96
N THR A 125 11.88 -8.94 -4.89
CA THR A 125 10.94 -8.73 -6.00
C THR A 125 10.79 -7.23 -6.34
N PHE A 126 10.79 -6.36 -5.34
CA PHE A 126 10.74 -4.91 -5.53
C PHE A 126 12.09 -4.34 -5.99
N ARG A 127 13.20 -4.82 -5.42
CA ARG A 127 14.56 -4.42 -5.82
C ARG A 127 14.81 -4.71 -7.29
N ASN A 128 14.36 -5.87 -7.77
CA ASN A 128 14.48 -6.27 -9.18
C ASN A 128 13.72 -5.33 -10.13
N GLN A 129 12.77 -4.54 -9.62
CA GLN A 129 12.08 -3.50 -10.38
C GLN A 129 12.74 -2.11 -10.21
N GLY A 130 13.89 -2.03 -9.54
CA GLY A 130 14.62 -0.79 -9.26
C GLY A 130 13.95 0.10 -8.23
N ILE A 131 13.13 -0.46 -7.34
CA ILE A 131 12.58 0.24 -6.18
C ILE A 131 13.57 0.14 -5.03
N ASP A 132 13.98 1.27 -4.45
CA ASP A 132 14.78 1.33 -3.22
C ASP A 132 13.88 0.95 -2.01
N ILE A 133 13.59 -0.36 -1.92
CA ILE A 133 12.63 -0.91 -0.96
C ILE A 133 13.12 -0.75 0.49
N ASP A 134 14.42 -0.56 0.70
CA ASP A 134 15.00 -0.38 2.03
C ASP A 134 14.60 0.97 2.66
N LYS A 135 14.12 1.91 1.84
CA LYS A 135 13.52 3.19 2.27
C LYS A 135 12.00 3.13 2.47
N ILE A 136 11.39 1.98 2.22
CA ILE A 136 9.94 1.77 2.29
C ILE A 136 9.63 0.78 3.40
N TYR A 137 8.79 1.18 4.36
CA TYR A 137 8.26 0.23 5.33
C TYR A 137 7.06 -0.52 4.75
N VAL A 138 7.04 -1.85 4.92
CA VAL A 138 5.94 -2.70 4.43
C VAL A 138 5.06 -3.11 5.62
N GLU A 139 3.88 -2.52 5.68
CA GLU A 139 2.83 -2.88 6.64
C GLU A 139 1.99 -4.03 6.10
N ARG A 140 1.75 -5.03 6.95
CA ARG A 140 1.03 -6.26 6.60
C ARG A 140 -0.28 -6.34 7.35
N ALA A 141 -1.34 -5.86 6.73
CA ALA A 141 -2.69 -5.86 7.31
C ALA A 141 -3.22 -7.28 7.56
N GLY A 142 -2.75 -8.27 6.80
CA GLY A 142 -3.12 -9.66 6.99
C GLY A 142 -2.66 -10.28 8.32
N ASN A 143 -1.77 -9.62 9.07
CA ASN A 143 -1.37 -10.07 10.41
C ASN A 143 -2.32 -9.60 11.52
N LEU A 144 -3.28 -8.71 11.24
CA LEU A 144 -4.17 -8.11 12.24
C LEU A 144 -5.40 -8.97 12.57
N GLY A 145 -5.53 -10.12 11.92
CA GLY A 145 -6.61 -11.08 12.19
C GLY A 145 -7.67 -11.19 11.09
N GLY A 146 -8.73 -11.96 11.35
CA GLY A 146 -9.68 -12.47 10.37
C GLY A 146 -10.77 -11.52 9.89
N GLY A 147 -10.61 -10.21 10.01
CA GLY A 147 -11.56 -9.22 9.53
C GLY A 147 -11.38 -8.88 8.04
N PRO A 148 -12.29 -8.07 7.46
CA PRO A 148 -12.14 -7.55 6.10
C PRO A 148 -10.81 -6.81 5.93
N ALA A 149 -10.16 -6.96 4.77
CA ALA A 149 -8.89 -6.30 4.47
C ALA A 149 -8.96 -4.78 4.64
N ALA A 150 -10.10 -4.17 4.32
CA ALA A 150 -10.33 -2.74 4.47
C ALA A 150 -10.27 -2.28 5.95
N ASP A 151 -10.82 -3.05 6.87
CA ASP A 151 -10.81 -2.73 8.30
C ASP A 151 -9.41 -2.90 8.88
N ASN A 152 -8.71 -3.97 8.50
CA ASN A 152 -7.32 -4.18 8.90
C ASN A 152 -6.40 -3.07 8.36
N LYS A 153 -6.55 -2.67 7.10
CA LYS A 153 -5.81 -1.51 6.54
C LYS A 153 -6.14 -0.22 7.28
N LYS A 154 -7.40 -0.03 7.69
CA LYS A 154 -7.83 1.15 8.44
C LYS A 154 -7.11 1.30 9.79
N VAL A 155 -6.84 0.19 10.48
CA VAL A 155 -6.01 0.19 11.71
C VAL A 155 -4.61 0.73 11.39
N ILE A 156 -3.99 0.28 10.30
CA ILE A 156 -2.68 0.76 9.88
C ILE A 156 -2.72 2.25 9.52
N PHE A 157 -3.75 2.71 8.80
CA PHE A 157 -3.88 4.12 8.45
C PHE A 157 -3.93 5.00 9.70
N ARG A 158 -4.72 4.61 10.73
CA ARG A 158 -4.78 5.30 12.02
C ARG A 158 -3.41 5.36 12.71
N LYS A 159 -2.66 4.26 12.74
CA LYS A 159 -1.30 4.21 13.30
C LYS A 159 -0.39 5.34 12.79
N TYR A 160 -0.52 5.70 11.52
CA TYR A 160 0.26 6.79 10.93
C TYR A 160 -0.38 8.17 11.16
N LEU A 161 -1.70 8.27 11.09
CA LEU A 161 -2.44 9.51 11.32
C LEU A 161 -2.29 10.00 12.76
N ASP A 162 -2.29 9.09 13.73
CA ASP A 162 -2.14 9.39 15.16
C ASP A 162 -0.76 9.96 15.52
N GLN A 163 0.24 9.83 14.63
CA GLN A 163 1.53 10.51 14.78
C GLN A 163 1.40 12.05 14.63
N LYS A 164 0.31 12.55 14.03
CA LYS A 164 -0.04 13.97 13.86
C LYS A 164 1.02 14.80 13.10
N ILE A 165 1.94 14.15 12.40
CA ILE A 165 3.02 14.81 11.64
C ILE A 165 2.70 14.95 10.15
N TYR A 166 1.68 14.25 9.65
CA TYR A 166 1.30 14.28 8.24
C TYR A 166 0.16 15.26 8.01
N LYS A 167 0.32 16.16 7.02
CA LYS A 167 -0.69 17.13 6.57
C LYS A 167 -1.38 16.70 5.27
N ARG A 168 -0.73 15.82 4.52
CA ARG A 168 -1.30 15.22 3.31
C ARG A 168 -0.99 13.73 3.27
N ILE A 169 -2.02 12.93 3.08
CA ILE A 169 -1.90 11.48 2.93
C ILE A 169 -2.54 11.01 1.63
N ARG A 170 -1.89 10.07 0.96
CA ARG A 170 -2.33 9.51 -0.32
C ARG A 170 -2.35 7.99 -0.24
N LEU A 171 -3.41 7.38 -0.78
CA LEU A 171 -3.52 5.94 -0.94
C LEU A 171 -3.72 5.59 -2.42
N PHE A 172 -2.91 4.66 -2.92
CA PHE A 172 -3.08 3.99 -4.21
C PHE A 172 -3.47 2.55 -3.96
N ASP A 173 -4.64 2.14 -4.39
CA ASP A 173 -5.22 0.80 -4.13
C ASP A 173 -6.20 0.46 -5.25
N ASP A 174 -6.31 -0.81 -5.65
CA ASP A 174 -7.26 -1.27 -6.67
C ASP A 174 -8.65 -1.53 -6.09
N ALA A 175 -8.75 -1.79 -4.78
CA ALA A 175 -10.01 -2.11 -4.12
C ALA A 175 -10.75 -0.85 -3.63
N ARG A 176 -11.94 -0.60 -4.18
CA ARG A 176 -12.79 0.53 -3.76
C ARG A 176 -13.15 0.49 -2.28
N SER A 177 -13.30 -0.70 -1.67
CA SER A 177 -13.56 -0.88 -0.24
C SER A 177 -12.44 -0.28 0.61
N ASN A 178 -11.16 -0.53 0.24
CA ASN A 178 -10.00 0.02 0.94
C ASN A 178 -9.96 1.56 0.83
N LEU A 179 -10.22 2.09 -0.38
CA LEU A 179 -10.27 3.54 -0.60
C LEU A 179 -11.40 4.23 0.17
N LYS A 180 -12.58 3.59 0.25
CA LYS A 180 -13.70 4.09 1.07
C LYS A 180 -13.36 4.08 2.56
N ALA A 181 -12.76 2.99 3.07
CA ALA A 181 -12.31 2.88 4.45
C ALA A 181 -11.25 3.95 4.77
N PHE A 182 -10.33 4.22 3.85
CA PHE A 182 -9.34 5.29 3.98
C PHE A 182 -10.00 6.68 4.04
N LEU A 183 -10.88 7.01 3.10
CA LEU A 183 -11.57 8.30 3.06
C LEU A 183 -12.50 8.51 4.25
N SER A 184 -13.08 7.44 4.80
CA SER A 184 -13.94 7.53 5.99
C SER A 184 -13.23 8.09 7.23
N LEU A 185 -11.89 8.05 7.25
CA LEU A 185 -11.08 8.61 8.34
C LEU A 185 -10.97 10.14 8.27
N GLN A 186 -11.26 10.77 7.14
CA GLN A 186 -11.08 12.21 6.95
C GLN A 186 -11.83 13.04 8.02
N LYS A 187 -13.00 12.58 8.42
CA LYS A 187 -13.80 13.25 9.48
C LYS A 187 -13.13 13.24 10.85
N ASP A 188 -12.30 12.22 11.12
CA ASP A 188 -11.62 12.02 12.41
C ASP A 188 -10.30 12.81 12.50
N TYR A 189 -9.79 13.28 11.34
CA TYR A 189 -8.50 13.99 11.24
C TYR A 189 -8.64 15.32 10.48
N PRO A 190 -9.35 16.31 11.06
CA PRO A 190 -9.47 17.63 10.46
C PRO A 190 -8.08 18.27 10.29
N GLY A 191 -7.85 18.92 9.15
CA GLY A 191 -6.56 19.54 8.81
C GLY A 191 -5.56 18.59 8.13
N VAL A 192 -5.93 17.33 7.88
CA VAL A 192 -5.18 16.41 7.01
C VAL A 192 -5.89 16.29 5.66
N SER A 193 -5.16 16.53 4.58
CA SER A 193 -5.68 16.33 3.21
C SER A 193 -5.59 14.85 2.83
N PHE A 194 -6.74 14.26 2.45
CA PHE A 194 -6.85 12.87 2.00
C PHE A 194 -7.00 12.80 0.49
N GLU A 195 -6.19 11.98 -0.16
CA GLU A 195 -6.24 11.74 -1.59
C GLU A 195 -6.24 10.24 -1.87
N ALA A 196 -7.34 9.72 -2.39
CA ALA A 196 -7.51 8.31 -2.74
C ALA A 196 -7.45 8.11 -4.25
N PHE A 197 -6.67 7.14 -4.71
CA PHE A 197 -6.47 6.85 -6.12
C PHE A 197 -6.77 5.37 -6.41
N LEU A 198 -7.79 5.14 -7.22
CA LEU A 198 -8.11 3.81 -7.72
C LEU A 198 -7.09 3.42 -8.78
N ALA A 199 -6.28 2.40 -8.49
CA ALA A 199 -5.36 1.80 -9.44
C ALA A 199 -6.11 0.90 -10.43
N LYS A 200 -5.65 0.89 -11.69
CA LYS A 200 -6.20 0.04 -12.76
C LYS A 200 -5.11 -0.93 -13.24
N PRO A 201 -5.47 -2.07 -13.82
CA PRO A 201 -4.50 -3.09 -14.26
C PRO A 201 -3.43 -2.57 -15.24
N ASN A 202 -3.74 -1.53 -16.01
CA ASN A 202 -2.79 -0.89 -16.93
C ASN A 202 -1.89 0.17 -16.25
N GLY A 203 -1.97 0.30 -14.90
CA GLY A 203 -1.21 1.26 -14.10
C GLY A 203 -1.70 2.71 -14.17
N SER A 204 -2.80 2.98 -14.87
CA SER A 204 -3.46 4.28 -14.77
C SER A 204 -4.19 4.40 -13.42
N VAL A 205 -4.40 5.63 -12.96
CA VAL A 205 -5.10 5.89 -11.71
C VAL A 205 -6.22 6.91 -11.92
N SER A 206 -7.30 6.77 -11.16
CA SER A 206 -8.36 7.78 -11.11
C SER A 206 -8.58 8.20 -9.66
N ARG A 207 -8.70 9.51 -9.41
CA ARG A 207 -8.99 10.03 -8.08
C ARG A 207 -10.42 9.64 -7.67
N VAL A 208 -10.55 9.13 -6.46
CA VAL A 208 -11.85 8.85 -5.82
C VAL A 208 -12.18 10.01 -4.89
N ARG A 209 -13.43 10.43 -4.94
CA ARG A 209 -13.99 11.50 -4.09
C ARG A 209 -15.02 10.92 -3.14
#